data_f5fc8a9a395877b76a8a8d4dae9196ea
#
_entry.id   f5fc8a9a395877b76a8a8d4dae9196ea
#
_cell.length_a   1.000
_cell.length_b   1.000
_cell.length_c   1.000
_cell.angle_alpha   90.00
_cell.angle_beta   90.00
_cell.angle_gamma   90.00
#
_symmetry.space_group_name_H-M   'P 1'
#
loop_
_entity.id
_entity.type
_entity.pdbx_description
1 polymer ?
#
loop_
_entity_poly.entity_id
_entity_poly.type
_entity_poly.pdbx_seq_one_letter_code
_entity_poly.pdbx_strand_id
1 'polypeptide(L)'
;MHRQNFPALALAAFSVLTLAACGEQRAPTEVNRSPNTTVALSKEDQHAGAIVAHDNCDPASFNAALQDPNACVKHGHQTFQQFIAELQATGDARDWRFTPDQITGRFGVGLLGHNVGGEAHTFTPVHAFAGGFVDVLNGILNLQPAPECLTLEEDDVVPSGGNYLIEADELADVADASGIARVQCCIHPWMRTEVRMKG
;
A
#
# COMPACT_ATOMS: atom_id res chain seq x y z
N MET A 1 -34.49 -40.81 -4.03
CA MET A 1 -33.51 -41.92 -3.97
C MET A 1 -32.67 -41.89 -5.21
N HIS A 2 -31.48 -41.28 -5.17
CA HIS A 2 -30.48 -41.41 -6.23
C HIS A 2 -29.12 -41.61 -5.55
N ARG A 3 -28.62 -42.83 -5.71
CA ARG A 3 -27.26 -43.21 -5.24
C ARG A 3 -26.27 -42.80 -6.35
N GLN A 4 -25.29 -41.97 -6.00
CA GLN A 4 -24.13 -41.71 -6.86
C GLN A 4 -22.96 -42.59 -6.39
N ASN A 5 -22.45 -43.40 -7.31
CA ASN A 5 -21.29 -44.26 -7.17
C ASN A 5 -20.02 -43.44 -7.36
N PHE A 6 -19.07 -43.56 -6.43
CA PHE A 6 -17.70 -43.07 -6.59
C PHE A 6 -16.79 -44.15 -7.12
N PRO A 7 -15.95 -43.92 -8.14
CA PRO A 7 -14.93 -44.86 -8.55
C PRO A 7 -13.67 -44.72 -7.69
N ALA A 8 -13.08 -45.88 -7.38
CA ALA A 8 -11.82 -46.04 -6.66
C ALA A 8 -10.62 -45.50 -7.46
N LEU A 9 -9.76 -44.71 -6.81
CA LEU A 9 -8.48 -44.26 -7.35
C LEU A 9 -7.39 -45.27 -7.01
N ALA A 10 -6.70 -45.76 -8.04
CA ALA A 10 -5.55 -46.65 -7.94
C ALA A 10 -4.28 -45.89 -7.49
N LEU A 11 -3.58 -46.45 -6.50
CA LEU A 11 -2.24 -46.02 -6.09
C LEU A 11 -1.22 -46.48 -7.15
N ALA A 12 -0.47 -45.55 -7.73
CA ALA A 12 0.76 -45.80 -8.49
C ALA A 12 1.97 -45.54 -7.59
N ALA A 13 2.74 -46.60 -7.33
CA ALA A 13 4.01 -46.53 -6.64
C ALA A 13 5.11 -46.01 -7.60
N PHE A 14 5.78 -44.94 -7.24
CA PHE A 14 7.00 -44.49 -7.95
C PHE A 14 8.23 -44.87 -7.15
N SER A 15 9.06 -45.69 -7.81
CA SER A 15 10.39 -46.09 -7.34
C SER A 15 11.37 -44.95 -7.41
N VAL A 16 12.08 -44.71 -6.31
CA VAL A 16 13.18 -43.74 -6.20
C VAL A 16 14.47 -44.38 -6.71
N LEU A 17 15.04 -43.86 -7.79
CA LEU A 17 16.39 -44.18 -8.25
C LEU A 17 17.35 -43.16 -7.67
N THR A 18 18.21 -43.61 -6.75
CA THR A 18 19.33 -42.80 -6.23
C THR A 18 20.54 -42.90 -7.19
N LEU A 19 20.91 -41.81 -7.85
CA LEU A 19 22.18 -41.68 -8.54
C LEU A 19 23.13 -40.86 -7.66
N ALA A 20 24.16 -41.53 -7.14
CA ALA A 20 25.33 -40.91 -6.54
C ALA A 20 26.25 -40.40 -7.66
N ALA A 21 26.47 -39.10 -7.71
CA ALA A 21 27.52 -38.48 -8.54
C ALA A 21 28.55 -37.84 -7.63
N CYS A 22 29.77 -38.36 -7.70
CA CYS A 22 30.98 -37.84 -7.05
C CYS A 22 31.28 -36.42 -7.50
N GLY A 23 31.59 -35.57 -6.54
CA GLY A 23 31.96 -34.19 -6.76
C GLY A 23 33.37 -34.02 -7.27
N GLU A 24 33.54 -33.09 -8.18
CA GLU A 24 34.82 -32.53 -8.59
C GLU A 24 34.90 -31.10 -8.04
N GLN A 25 35.78 -30.90 -7.06
CA GLN A 25 36.12 -29.59 -6.52
C GLN A 25 36.87 -28.80 -7.59
N ARG A 26 36.19 -27.89 -8.28
CA ARG A 26 36.82 -26.85 -9.08
C ARG A 26 37.21 -25.67 -8.16
N ALA A 27 38.53 -25.33 -8.23
CA ALA A 27 39.07 -24.11 -7.65
C ALA A 27 38.32 -22.85 -8.10
N PRO A 28 38.26 -21.80 -7.26
CA PRO A 28 37.56 -20.56 -7.63
C PRO A 28 38.31 -19.87 -8.76
N THR A 29 37.69 -19.80 -9.93
CA THR A 29 38.15 -18.97 -11.05
C THR A 29 37.98 -17.51 -10.65
N GLU A 30 39.06 -16.74 -10.65
CA GLU A 30 39.01 -15.28 -10.49
C GLU A 30 38.02 -14.68 -11.49
N VAL A 31 36.95 -14.08 -10.95
CA VAL A 31 36.01 -13.31 -11.75
C VAL A 31 36.68 -12.00 -12.12
N ASN A 32 37.11 -11.94 -13.38
CA ASN A 32 37.58 -10.71 -14.02
C ASN A 32 36.40 -9.68 -13.97
N ARG A 33 36.46 -8.75 -13.02
CA ARG A 33 35.51 -7.64 -12.91
C ARG A 33 35.74 -6.69 -14.08
N SER A 34 34.94 -6.83 -15.10
CA SER A 34 34.76 -5.78 -16.10
C SER A 34 34.23 -4.52 -15.44
N PRO A 35 34.84 -3.33 -15.61
CA PRO A 35 34.47 -2.14 -14.83
C PRO A 35 33.22 -1.39 -15.32
N ASN A 36 32.30 -2.04 -16.01
CA ASN A 36 31.14 -1.38 -16.61
C ASN A 36 29.84 -2.21 -16.55
N THR A 37 29.63 -2.91 -15.44
CA THR A 37 28.28 -3.42 -15.18
C THR A 37 27.53 -2.37 -14.39
N THR A 38 26.76 -1.55 -15.07
CA THR A 38 25.66 -0.78 -14.45
C THR A 38 24.69 -1.82 -13.90
N VAL A 39 24.82 -2.12 -12.61
CA VAL A 39 23.80 -2.89 -11.88
C VAL A 39 22.57 -1.99 -11.91
N ALA A 40 21.55 -2.35 -12.71
CA ALA A 40 20.25 -1.74 -12.59
C ALA A 40 19.77 -2.03 -11.17
N LEU A 41 19.68 -0.97 -10.35
CA LEU A 41 19.08 -1.05 -9.01
C LEU A 41 17.65 -1.59 -9.16
N SER A 42 17.28 -2.54 -8.32
CA SER A 42 15.91 -3.02 -8.26
C SER A 42 14.98 -1.84 -7.93
N LYS A 43 13.73 -1.90 -8.37
CA LYS A 43 12.74 -0.84 -8.10
C LYS A 43 12.61 -0.53 -6.58
N GLU A 44 12.91 -1.49 -5.73
CA GLU A 44 12.91 -1.37 -4.26
C GLU A 44 14.05 -0.51 -3.69
N ASP A 45 15.18 -0.37 -4.43
CA ASP A 45 16.33 0.44 -3.99
C ASP A 45 16.21 1.94 -4.37
N GLN A 46 15.10 2.35 -4.99
CA GLN A 46 14.93 3.69 -5.56
C GLN A 46 14.11 4.67 -4.69
N HIS A 47 13.75 4.31 -3.46
CA HIS A 47 12.96 5.17 -2.58
C HIS A 47 13.79 5.75 -1.42
N ALA A 48 13.51 7.01 -1.03
CA ALA A 48 14.21 7.72 0.04
C ALA A 48 13.65 7.45 1.44
N GLY A 49 12.49 6.76 1.54
CA GLY A 49 11.79 6.47 2.79
C GLY A 49 10.41 5.87 2.53
N ALA A 50 9.68 5.61 3.60
CA ALA A 50 8.35 5.02 3.50
C ALA A 50 7.28 5.83 4.27
N ILE A 51 6.08 5.87 3.71
CA ILE A 51 4.83 6.31 4.37
C ILE A 51 4.03 5.05 4.65
N VAL A 52 3.64 4.83 5.89
CA VAL A 52 2.89 3.63 6.31
C VAL A 52 1.45 4.02 6.63
N ALA A 53 0.49 3.39 5.97
CA ALA A 53 -0.93 3.54 6.26
C ALA A 53 -1.35 2.56 7.36
N HIS A 54 -2.05 3.06 8.36
CA HIS A 54 -2.64 2.31 9.47
C HIS A 54 -4.13 2.54 9.52
N ASP A 55 -4.86 1.53 9.95
CA ASP A 55 -6.24 1.58 10.42
C ASP A 55 -6.48 0.53 11.51
N ASN A 56 -7.67 0.54 12.10
CA ASN A 56 -8.05 -0.38 13.18
C ASN A 56 -9.47 -0.92 12.95
N CYS A 57 -9.85 -1.14 11.68
CA CYS A 57 -11.17 -1.58 11.29
C CYS A 57 -11.53 -2.96 11.88
N ASP A 58 -12.75 -3.10 12.45
CA ASP A 58 -13.32 -4.40 12.81
C ASP A 58 -13.99 -5.04 11.59
N PRO A 59 -13.49 -6.19 11.07
CA PRO A 59 -14.00 -6.79 9.84
C PRO A 59 -15.50 -7.09 9.87
N ALA A 60 -16.03 -7.52 11.02
CA ALA A 60 -17.44 -7.90 11.11
C ALA A 60 -18.36 -6.71 10.87
N SER A 61 -18.04 -5.56 11.47
CA SER A 61 -18.87 -4.36 11.37
C SER A 61 -18.63 -3.57 10.07
N PHE A 62 -17.37 -3.46 9.62
CA PHE A 62 -17.05 -2.76 8.37
C PHE A 62 -17.58 -3.49 7.14
N ASN A 63 -17.32 -4.79 7.03
CA ASN A 63 -17.80 -5.59 5.90
C ASN A 63 -19.33 -5.64 5.82
N ALA A 64 -20.01 -5.68 6.98
CA ALA A 64 -21.47 -5.62 7.02
C ALA A 64 -22.01 -4.24 6.62
N ALA A 65 -21.39 -3.16 7.10
CA ALA A 65 -21.83 -1.79 6.81
C ALA A 65 -21.60 -1.39 5.35
N LEU A 66 -20.45 -1.79 4.77
CA LEU A 66 -20.05 -1.49 3.40
C LEU A 66 -20.58 -2.50 2.39
N GLN A 67 -21.20 -3.61 2.84
CA GLN A 67 -21.70 -4.73 2.01
C GLN A 67 -20.61 -5.34 1.12
N ASP A 68 -19.37 -5.32 1.59
CA ASP A 68 -18.20 -5.90 0.93
C ASP A 68 -17.43 -6.76 1.93
N PRO A 69 -17.30 -8.10 1.70
CA PRO A 69 -16.57 -9.00 2.59
C PRO A 69 -15.07 -8.73 2.66
N ASN A 70 -14.54 -7.88 1.76
CA ASN A 70 -13.14 -7.52 1.68
C ASN A 70 -12.87 -6.05 2.07
N ALA A 71 -13.87 -5.30 2.51
CA ALA A 71 -13.67 -3.91 2.90
C ALA A 71 -12.66 -3.77 4.05
N CYS A 72 -12.65 -4.71 4.98
CA CYS A 72 -11.68 -4.80 6.06
C CYS A 72 -11.25 -6.26 6.23
N VAL A 73 -9.96 -6.56 6.05
CA VAL A 73 -9.42 -7.94 6.04
C VAL A 73 -8.47 -8.25 7.20
N LYS A 74 -8.18 -7.30 8.07
CA LYS A 74 -7.40 -7.50 9.30
C LYS A 74 -8.24 -7.24 10.54
N HIS A 75 -7.90 -7.95 11.63
CA HIS A 75 -8.58 -7.80 12.90
C HIS A 75 -8.16 -6.52 13.62
N GLY A 76 -8.99 -5.50 13.50
CA GLY A 76 -8.99 -4.31 14.34
C GLY A 76 -10.07 -4.37 15.43
N HIS A 77 -10.21 -3.29 16.17
CA HIS A 77 -11.11 -3.22 17.33
C HIS A 77 -12.15 -2.11 17.21
N GLN A 78 -12.01 -1.20 16.26
CA GLN A 78 -12.94 -0.09 16.08
C GLN A 78 -14.05 -0.51 15.12
N THR A 79 -15.28 -0.54 15.62
CA THR A 79 -16.45 -0.83 14.78
C THR A 79 -16.74 0.33 13.82
N PHE A 80 -17.40 0.03 12.70
CA PHE A 80 -17.80 1.06 11.72
C PHE A 80 -18.60 2.19 12.34
N GLN A 81 -19.51 1.87 13.29
CA GLN A 81 -20.29 2.88 14.00
C GLN A 81 -19.42 3.80 14.88
N GLN A 82 -18.41 3.23 15.57
CA GLN A 82 -17.46 4.00 16.38
C GLN A 82 -16.58 4.90 15.50
N PHE A 83 -16.11 4.38 14.37
CA PHE A 83 -15.36 5.12 13.38
C PHE A 83 -16.14 6.35 12.87
N ILE A 84 -17.39 6.17 12.43
CA ILE A 84 -18.23 7.28 11.96
C ILE A 84 -18.51 8.27 13.08
N ALA A 85 -18.79 7.81 14.31
CA ALA A 85 -19.04 8.67 15.46
C ALA A 85 -17.82 9.51 15.83
N GLU A 86 -16.60 8.94 15.80
CA GLU A 86 -15.36 9.65 16.03
C GLU A 86 -15.13 10.71 14.95
N LEU A 87 -15.27 10.34 13.69
CA LEU A 87 -15.10 11.24 12.56
C LEU A 87 -16.06 12.44 12.62
N GLN A 88 -17.34 12.19 12.94
CA GLN A 88 -18.32 13.25 13.11
C GLN A 88 -18.02 14.19 14.29
N ALA A 89 -17.45 13.66 15.37
CA ALA A 89 -17.15 14.42 16.57
C ALA A 89 -15.87 15.26 16.47
N THR A 90 -14.87 14.76 15.74
CA THR A 90 -13.51 15.34 15.76
C THR A 90 -13.00 15.80 14.39
N GLY A 91 -13.62 15.36 13.30
CA GLY A 91 -13.13 15.54 11.94
C GLY A 91 -11.94 14.64 11.60
N ASP A 92 -11.66 13.65 12.45
CA ASP A 92 -10.51 12.74 12.34
C ASP A 92 -10.90 11.38 12.94
N ALA A 93 -10.34 10.30 12.40
CA ALA A 93 -10.38 8.98 13.01
C ALA A 93 -8.93 8.57 13.29
N ARG A 94 -8.49 8.69 14.56
CA ARG A 94 -7.07 8.67 14.96
C ARG A 94 -6.31 7.42 14.56
N ASP A 95 -6.99 6.29 14.50
CA ASP A 95 -6.38 5.03 14.12
C ASP A 95 -6.16 4.92 12.60
N TRP A 96 -6.89 5.71 11.80
CA TRP A 96 -6.66 5.88 10.36
C TRP A 96 -5.66 7.02 10.14
N ARG A 97 -4.39 6.66 9.99
CA ARG A 97 -3.31 7.65 9.88
C ARG A 97 -2.18 7.17 8.99
N PHE A 98 -1.46 8.11 8.43
CA PHE A 98 -0.13 7.88 7.89
C PHE A 98 0.94 8.06 8.97
N THR A 99 2.01 7.29 8.87
CA THR A 99 3.23 7.48 9.67
C THR A 99 4.45 7.41 8.76
N PRO A 100 5.38 8.38 8.90
CA PRO A 100 5.27 9.59 9.70
C PRO A 100 4.31 10.63 9.06
N ASP A 101 3.84 11.59 9.85
CA ASP A 101 3.08 12.76 9.38
C ASP A 101 3.95 13.78 8.61
N GLN A 102 5.28 13.72 8.83
CA GLN A 102 6.28 14.48 8.08
C GLN A 102 7.48 13.60 7.76
N ILE A 103 7.96 13.68 6.51
CA ILE A 103 9.14 12.95 6.04
C ILE A 103 10.04 13.87 5.20
N THR A 104 11.34 13.59 5.17
CA THR A 104 12.24 14.23 4.22
C THR A 104 12.38 13.37 2.97
N GLY A 105 12.01 13.90 1.82
CA GLY A 105 12.26 13.33 0.49
C GLY A 105 13.50 13.95 -0.17
N ARG A 106 13.88 13.40 -1.31
CA ARG A 106 14.92 13.93 -2.19
C ARG A 106 14.37 14.11 -3.58
N PHE A 107 14.69 15.22 -4.25
CA PHE A 107 14.35 15.37 -5.65
C PHE A 107 14.97 14.24 -6.49
N GLY A 108 14.17 13.69 -7.41
CA GLY A 108 14.56 12.56 -8.25
C GLY A 108 14.55 11.18 -7.58
N VAL A 109 14.04 11.07 -6.34
CA VAL A 109 13.90 9.81 -5.60
C VAL A 109 12.48 9.68 -5.07
N GLY A 110 11.80 8.57 -5.40
CA GLY A 110 10.45 8.28 -4.95
C GLY A 110 10.35 7.93 -3.47
N LEU A 111 9.13 7.71 -3.00
CA LEU A 111 8.80 7.21 -1.65
C LEU A 111 7.99 5.93 -1.75
N LEU A 112 8.15 5.04 -0.79
CA LEU A 112 7.33 3.84 -0.69
C LEU A 112 6.09 4.10 0.17
N GLY A 113 4.89 3.89 -0.37
CA GLY A 113 3.66 3.72 0.38
C GLY A 113 3.50 2.26 0.82
N HIS A 114 3.27 1.98 2.10
CA HIS A 114 3.04 0.63 2.61
C HIS A 114 1.76 0.58 3.43
N ASN A 115 0.80 -0.24 3.02
CA ASN A 115 -0.46 -0.41 3.72
C ASN A 115 -0.37 -1.57 4.73
N VAL A 116 -0.29 -1.24 6.03
CA VAL A 116 -0.34 -2.23 7.12
C VAL A 116 -1.73 -2.36 7.74
N GLY A 117 -2.68 -1.53 7.33
CA GLY A 117 -4.08 -1.54 7.76
C GLY A 117 -4.88 -2.72 7.24
N GLY A 118 -6.15 -2.79 7.60
CA GLY A 118 -7.12 -3.79 7.15
C GLY A 118 -7.93 -3.37 5.94
N GLU A 119 -8.11 -2.06 5.74
CA GLU A 119 -8.78 -1.48 4.58
C GLU A 119 -7.80 -1.16 3.45
N ALA A 120 -8.33 -0.83 2.29
CA ALA A 120 -7.54 -0.29 1.20
C ALA A 120 -7.23 1.20 1.44
N HIS A 121 -6.07 1.67 0.99
CA HIS A 121 -5.66 3.07 1.06
C HIS A 121 -5.07 3.54 -0.26
N THR A 122 -4.93 4.86 -0.46
CA THR A 122 -4.13 5.43 -1.55
C THR A 122 -3.00 6.26 -0.97
N PHE A 123 -1.93 6.49 -1.75
CA PHE A 123 -0.80 7.35 -1.37
C PHE A 123 -0.63 8.42 -2.44
N THR A 124 -1.59 9.31 -2.54
CA THR A 124 -1.74 10.23 -3.66
C THR A 124 -1.06 11.56 -3.40
N PRO A 125 -0.06 11.98 -4.20
CA PRO A 125 0.46 13.33 -4.20
C PRO A 125 -0.61 14.33 -4.59
N VAL A 126 -0.75 15.43 -3.82
CA VAL A 126 -1.75 16.48 -4.05
C VAL A 126 -1.13 17.87 -3.88
N HIS A 127 -1.58 18.85 -4.65
CA HIS A 127 -1.13 20.24 -4.51
C HIS A 127 -1.56 20.84 -3.18
N ALA A 128 -2.74 20.45 -2.68
CA ALA A 128 -3.27 20.88 -1.40
C ALA A 128 -4.11 19.77 -0.77
N PHE A 129 -4.02 19.63 0.54
CA PHE A 129 -4.90 18.70 1.28
C PHE A 129 -6.37 19.12 1.12
N ALA A 130 -7.21 18.20 0.66
CA ALA A 130 -8.64 18.42 0.43
C ALA A 130 -9.43 17.13 0.70
N GLY A 131 -10.65 17.00 0.18
CA GLY A 131 -11.44 15.77 0.23
C GLY A 131 -10.89 14.66 -0.68
N GLY A 132 -11.40 13.46 -0.50
CA GLY A 132 -11.12 12.32 -1.34
C GLY A 132 -12.21 12.06 -2.38
N PHE A 133 -12.31 10.81 -2.86
CA PHE A 133 -13.39 10.41 -3.78
C PHE A 133 -14.60 9.77 -3.07
N VAL A 134 -14.56 9.60 -1.74
CA VAL A 134 -15.68 9.03 -0.97
C VAL A 134 -16.62 10.14 -0.49
N ASP A 135 -17.71 10.34 -1.21
CA ASP A 135 -18.64 11.45 -1.00
C ASP A 135 -19.19 11.56 0.43
N VAL A 136 -19.51 10.42 1.06
CA VAL A 136 -20.06 10.41 2.42
C VAL A 136 -19.04 10.94 3.45
N LEU A 137 -17.76 10.62 3.29
CA LEU A 137 -16.69 11.12 4.15
C LEU A 137 -16.42 12.60 3.89
N ASN A 138 -16.42 13.01 2.63
CA ASN A 138 -16.33 14.43 2.26
C ASN A 138 -17.48 15.25 2.87
N GLY A 139 -18.71 14.69 2.85
CA GLY A 139 -19.89 15.34 3.44
C GLY A 139 -19.77 15.53 4.96
N ILE A 140 -19.26 14.51 5.69
CA ILE A 140 -19.03 14.60 7.14
C ILE A 140 -17.99 15.68 7.45
N LEU A 141 -16.92 15.77 6.65
CA LEU A 141 -15.80 16.70 6.86
C LEU A 141 -16.02 18.08 6.23
N ASN A 142 -17.08 18.26 5.48
CA ASN A 142 -17.35 19.47 4.69
C ASN A 142 -16.18 19.83 3.76
N LEU A 143 -15.64 18.83 3.05
CA LEU A 143 -14.53 18.96 2.12
C LEU A 143 -15.01 18.81 0.68
N GLN A 144 -14.29 19.47 -0.25
CA GLN A 144 -14.39 19.20 -1.67
C GLN A 144 -13.24 18.26 -2.08
N PRO A 145 -13.45 17.34 -3.04
CA PRO A 145 -12.39 16.43 -3.50
C PRO A 145 -11.17 17.20 -4.03
N ALA A 146 -9.97 16.71 -3.72
CA ALA A 146 -8.77 17.12 -4.43
C ALA A 146 -8.89 16.69 -5.90
N PRO A 147 -8.46 17.52 -6.88
CA PRO A 147 -8.51 17.15 -8.29
C PRO A 147 -7.80 15.83 -8.58
N GLU A 148 -6.68 15.58 -7.94
CA GLU A 148 -5.86 14.38 -8.09
C GLU A 148 -6.59 13.12 -7.62
N CYS A 149 -7.43 13.25 -6.61
CA CYS A 149 -8.26 12.13 -6.13
C CYS A 149 -9.39 11.72 -7.09
N LEU A 150 -9.70 12.53 -8.10
CA LEU A 150 -10.74 12.24 -9.10
C LEU A 150 -10.19 11.59 -10.37
N THR A 151 -8.87 11.44 -10.47
CA THR A 151 -8.18 10.88 -11.65
C THR A 151 -7.45 9.58 -11.37
N LEU A 152 -7.67 9.00 -10.17
CA LEU A 152 -7.04 7.74 -9.76
C LEU A 152 -7.53 6.56 -10.61
N GLU A 153 -6.61 5.66 -10.86
CA GLU A 153 -6.87 4.37 -11.51
C GLU A 153 -6.99 3.24 -10.46
N GLU A 154 -7.35 2.04 -10.90
CA GLU A 154 -7.58 0.91 -9.99
C GLU A 154 -6.30 0.48 -9.25
N ASP A 155 -5.13 0.60 -9.87
CA ASP A 155 -3.82 0.27 -9.31
C ASP A 155 -3.26 1.31 -8.32
N ASP A 156 -3.87 2.52 -8.25
CA ASP A 156 -3.56 3.50 -7.21
C ASP A 156 -4.17 3.11 -5.85
N VAL A 157 -5.12 2.17 -5.84
CA VAL A 157 -5.76 1.67 -4.62
C VAL A 157 -4.97 0.50 -4.05
N VAL A 158 -4.28 0.73 -2.96
CA VAL A 158 -3.36 -0.22 -2.32
C VAL A 158 -4.09 -1.09 -1.31
N PRO A 159 -4.28 -2.39 -1.58
CA PRO A 159 -4.96 -3.29 -0.66
C PRO A 159 -4.15 -3.50 0.62
N SER A 160 -4.79 -4.07 1.65
CA SER A 160 -4.13 -4.47 2.89
C SER A 160 -2.88 -5.33 2.62
N GLY A 161 -1.74 -4.93 3.19
CA GLY A 161 -0.42 -5.57 2.99
C GLY A 161 0.28 -5.19 1.69
N GLY A 162 -0.33 -4.36 0.85
CA GLY A 162 0.23 -3.90 -0.42
C GLY A 162 1.26 -2.77 -0.26
N ASN A 163 1.98 -2.53 -1.35
CA ASN A 163 2.94 -1.44 -1.49
C ASN A 163 2.63 -0.63 -2.74
N TYR A 164 2.98 0.64 -2.70
CA TYR A 164 2.86 1.59 -3.81
C TYR A 164 4.13 2.43 -3.91
N LEU A 165 4.69 2.58 -5.09
CA LEU A 165 5.81 3.50 -5.30
C LEU A 165 5.24 4.86 -5.73
N ILE A 166 5.38 5.85 -4.86
CA ILE A 166 5.14 7.26 -5.19
C ILE A 166 6.34 7.72 -5.99
N GLU A 167 6.15 7.99 -7.27
CA GLU A 167 7.25 8.33 -8.17
C GLU A 167 7.80 9.74 -7.86
N ALA A 168 9.06 9.95 -8.19
CA ALA A 168 9.77 11.19 -7.86
C ALA A 168 9.23 12.41 -8.60
N ASP A 169 8.76 12.24 -9.82
CA ASP A 169 8.15 13.28 -10.65
C ASP A 169 6.76 13.67 -10.12
N GLU A 170 5.94 12.73 -9.66
CA GLU A 170 4.66 13.03 -9.01
C GLU A 170 4.84 13.92 -7.76
N LEU A 171 5.85 13.62 -6.93
CA LEU A 171 6.19 14.45 -5.76
C LEU A 171 6.71 15.82 -6.17
N ALA A 172 7.50 15.90 -7.24
CA ALA A 172 8.04 17.16 -7.73
C ALA A 172 6.96 18.05 -8.33
N ASP A 173 5.98 17.48 -9.04
CA ASP A 173 4.89 18.20 -9.69
C ASP A 173 3.96 18.89 -8.68
N VAL A 174 3.74 18.30 -7.50
CA VAL A 174 2.89 18.87 -6.46
C VAL A 174 3.64 19.67 -5.40
N ALA A 175 4.98 19.69 -5.44
CA ALA A 175 5.79 20.45 -4.48
C ALA A 175 5.56 21.96 -4.62
N ASP A 176 5.28 22.61 -3.50
CA ASP A 176 5.13 24.06 -3.48
C ASP A 176 6.49 24.80 -3.55
N ALA A 177 6.45 26.13 -3.63
CA ALA A 177 7.65 26.97 -3.73
C ALA A 177 8.63 26.82 -2.54
N SER A 178 8.16 26.24 -1.42
CA SER A 178 8.99 25.93 -0.24
C SER A 178 9.58 24.52 -0.31
N GLY A 179 9.32 23.77 -1.39
CA GLY A 179 9.75 22.39 -1.55
C GLY A 179 8.96 21.40 -0.69
N ILE A 180 7.70 21.69 -0.39
CA ILE A 180 6.82 20.80 0.37
C ILE A 180 5.84 20.16 -0.61
N ALA A 181 5.95 18.84 -0.81
CA ALA A 181 4.92 18.01 -1.42
C ALA A 181 3.96 17.45 -0.35
N ARG A 182 2.74 17.15 -0.73
CA ARG A 182 1.72 16.62 0.17
C ARG A 182 1.23 15.29 -0.37
N VAL A 183 1.12 14.31 0.51
CA VAL A 183 0.56 12.98 0.19
C VAL A 183 -0.65 12.76 1.08
N GLN A 184 -1.80 12.41 0.50
CA GLN A 184 -3.00 12.05 1.24
C GLN A 184 -3.61 10.72 0.78
N CYS A 185 -4.42 10.11 1.63
CA CYS A 185 -5.30 9.03 1.22
C CYS A 185 -6.59 9.62 0.62
N CYS A 186 -6.91 9.25 -0.62
CA CYS A 186 -8.14 9.72 -1.29
C CYS A 186 -9.41 9.00 -0.83
N ILE A 187 -9.28 7.90 -0.06
CA ILE A 187 -10.39 7.24 0.63
C ILE A 187 -10.66 7.97 1.96
N HIS A 188 -9.59 8.21 2.74
CA HIS A 188 -9.63 8.77 4.09
C HIS A 188 -8.84 10.09 4.13
N PRO A 189 -9.45 11.23 3.75
CA PRO A 189 -8.70 12.46 3.42
C PRO A 189 -8.05 13.17 4.61
N TRP A 190 -8.22 12.71 5.82
CA TRP A 190 -7.47 13.16 7.01
C TRP A 190 -6.14 12.42 7.20
N MET A 191 -5.91 11.27 6.52
CA MET A 191 -4.63 10.58 6.51
C MET A 191 -3.67 11.32 5.58
N ARG A 192 -2.66 11.99 6.14
CA ARG A 192 -1.83 12.99 5.47
C ARG A 192 -0.38 12.89 5.89
N THR A 193 0.53 13.17 4.96
CA THR A 193 1.97 13.30 5.20
C THR A 193 2.50 14.52 4.42
N GLU A 194 3.30 15.36 5.07
CA GLU A 194 4.10 16.36 4.38
C GLU A 194 5.48 15.82 4.03
N VAL A 195 5.89 15.96 2.77
CA VAL A 195 7.19 15.54 2.27
C VAL A 195 8.05 16.77 2.02
N ARG A 196 9.07 16.97 2.83
CA ARG A 196 10.05 18.07 2.65
C ARG A 196 11.11 17.66 1.65
N MET A 197 10.98 18.13 0.41
CA MET A 197 11.90 17.82 -0.67
C MET A 197 13.22 18.59 -0.49
N LYS A 198 14.34 17.85 -0.55
CA LYS A 198 15.70 18.43 -0.49
C LYS A 198 16.47 18.07 -1.75
N GLY A 199 17.30 19.03 -2.21
CA GLY A 199 18.24 18.84 -3.32
C GLY A 199 19.53 18.14 -2.88
#